data_0f6e45303936e83c2dabcdf2f7d14264
#
_entry.id   0f6e45303936e83c2dabcdf2f7d14264
#
_cell.length_a   1.000
_cell.length_b   1.000
_cell.length_c   1.000
_cell.angle_alpha   90.00
_cell.angle_beta   90.00
_cell.angle_gamma   90.00
#
_symmetry.space_group_name_H-M   'P 1'
#
loop_
_entity.id
_entity.type
_entity.pdbx_description
1 polymer ?
#
loop_
_entity_poly.entity_id
_entity_poly.type
_entity_poly.pdbx_seq_one_letter_code
_entity_poly.pdbx_strand_id
1 'polypeptide(L)'
;SNVILEVDNIATINDLIRREFGVSILARSVCLDELKKGKIVALPVENLSMMREINIAYPADFTQFDILRDIVRSYNETLRLYK
;
A
#
# COMPACT_ATOMS: atom_id res chain seq x y z
N SER A 1 -3.17 -20.29 -12.00
CA SER A 1 -3.97 -19.08 -12.15
C SER A 1 -3.30 -18.15 -13.14
N ASN A 2 -4.06 -17.32 -13.78
CA ASN A 2 -3.45 -16.39 -14.69
C ASN A 2 -3.14 -15.06 -14.00
N VAL A 3 -2.14 -14.36 -14.53
CA VAL A 3 -1.59 -13.14 -13.95
C VAL A 3 -2.65 -12.02 -13.84
N ILE A 4 -3.59 -11.96 -14.78
CA ILE A 4 -4.64 -10.94 -14.77
C ILE A 4 -5.54 -11.08 -13.54
N LEU A 5 -5.94 -12.31 -13.20
CA LEU A 5 -6.74 -12.56 -12.00
C LEU A 5 -5.99 -12.19 -10.73
N GLU A 6 -4.69 -12.45 -10.69
CA GLU A 6 -3.85 -12.10 -9.54
C GLU A 6 -3.77 -10.58 -9.35
N VAL A 7 -3.59 -9.84 -10.43
CA VAL A 7 -3.57 -8.36 -10.40
C VAL A 7 -4.92 -7.82 -9.96
N ASP A 8 -6.03 -8.36 -10.47
CA ASP A 8 -7.38 -7.94 -10.09
C ASP A 8 -7.64 -8.20 -8.60
N ASN A 9 -7.18 -9.34 -8.08
CA ASN A 9 -7.31 -9.67 -6.67
C ASN A 9 -6.54 -8.67 -5.79
N ILE A 10 -5.33 -8.31 -6.17
CA ILE A 10 -4.52 -7.33 -5.44
C ILE A 10 -5.21 -5.98 -5.44
N ALA A 11 -5.73 -5.54 -6.57
CA ALA A 11 -6.45 -4.27 -6.68
C ALA A 11 -7.70 -4.25 -5.80
N THR A 12 -8.44 -5.35 -5.77
CA THR A 12 -9.63 -5.50 -4.94
C THR A 12 -9.28 -5.44 -3.46
N ILE A 13 -8.25 -6.16 -3.04
CA ILE A 13 -7.78 -6.16 -1.65
C ILE A 13 -7.34 -4.76 -1.24
N ASN A 14 -6.60 -4.08 -2.10
CA ASN A 14 -6.12 -2.72 -1.84
C ASN A 14 -7.29 -1.74 -1.65
N ASP A 15 -8.33 -1.87 -2.48
CA ASP A 15 -9.54 -1.05 -2.37
C ASP A 15 -10.29 -1.31 -1.05
N LEU A 16 -10.39 -2.56 -0.64
CA LEU A 16 -11.03 -2.92 0.63
C LEU A 16 -10.27 -2.35 1.83
N ILE A 17 -8.95 -2.46 1.82
CA ILE A 17 -8.10 -1.93 2.88
C ILE A 17 -8.27 -0.41 2.98
N ARG A 18 -8.32 0.27 1.86
CA ARG A 18 -8.51 1.73 1.81
C ARG A 18 -9.86 2.12 2.40
N ARG A 19 -10.91 1.40 2.04
CA ARG A 19 -12.27 1.69 2.53
C ARG A 19 -12.41 1.45 4.02
N GLU A 20 -11.79 0.37 4.51
CA GLU A 20 -11.92 -0.02 5.91
C GLU A 20 -11.01 0.79 6.84
N PHE A 21 -9.77 1.02 6.44
CA PHE A 21 -8.74 1.58 7.31
C PHE A 21 -8.20 2.94 6.86
N GLY A 22 -8.51 3.37 5.65
CA GLY A 22 -7.91 4.58 5.09
C GLY A 22 -6.45 4.41 4.68
N VAL A 23 -5.98 3.17 4.59
CA VAL A 23 -4.60 2.84 4.21
C VAL A 23 -4.56 2.49 2.73
N SER A 24 -3.59 3.01 2.00
CA SER A 24 -3.46 2.78 0.55
C SER A 24 -2.04 2.40 0.18
N ILE A 25 -1.90 1.55 -0.83
CA ILE A 25 -0.60 1.20 -1.41
C ILE A 25 -0.48 2.01 -2.70
N LEU A 26 0.43 2.98 -2.73
CA LEU A 26 0.51 3.98 -3.78
C LEU A 26 1.94 4.30 -4.16
N ALA A 27 2.15 4.68 -5.42
CA ALA A 27 3.38 5.33 -5.81
C ALA A 27 3.50 6.69 -5.10
N ARG A 28 4.70 7.08 -4.71
CA ARG A 28 4.92 8.34 -3.98
C ARG A 28 4.35 9.55 -4.74
N SER A 29 4.49 9.57 -6.06
CA SER A 29 4.02 10.67 -6.90
C SER A 29 2.51 10.91 -6.80
N VAL A 30 1.74 9.88 -6.45
CA VAL A 30 0.27 9.97 -6.36
C VAL A 30 -0.15 10.69 -5.08
N CYS A 31 0.66 10.67 -4.03
CA CYS A 31 0.29 11.19 -2.72
C CYS A 31 1.08 12.42 -2.27
N LEU A 32 1.83 13.07 -3.18
CA LEU A 32 2.69 14.21 -2.84
C LEU A 32 1.95 15.36 -2.18
N ASP A 33 0.79 15.73 -2.70
CA ASP A 33 0.03 16.87 -2.16
C ASP A 33 -0.41 16.60 -0.73
N GLU A 34 -0.91 15.39 -0.47
CA GLU A 34 -1.36 15.00 0.86
C GLU A 34 -0.19 14.95 1.84
N LEU A 35 0.97 14.49 1.38
CA LEU A 35 2.20 14.49 2.18
C LEU A 35 2.63 15.90 2.56
N LYS A 36 2.63 16.82 1.60
CA LYS A 36 3.01 18.22 1.83
C LYS A 36 2.09 18.90 2.82
N LYS A 37 0.80 18.55 2.81
CA LYS A 37 -0.19 19.11 3.73
C LYS A 37 -0.15 18.45 5.11
N GLY A 38 0.65 17.40 5.29
CA GLY A 38 0.73 16.70 6.56
C GLY A 38 -0.49 15.86 6.90
N LYS A 39 -1.33 15.54 5.92
CA LYS A 39 -2.56 14.77 6.13
C LYS A 39 -2.31 13.28 6.19
N ILE A 40 -1.25 12.79 5.53
CA ILE A 40 -0.89 11.38 5.48
C ILE A 40 0.59 11.20 5.80
N VAL A 41 0.92 9.97 6.17
CA VAL A 41 2.29 9.49 6.29
C VAL A 41 2.49 8.44 5.21
N ALA A 42 3.66 8.44 4.55
CA ALA A 42 4.00 7.46 3.53
C ALA A 42 5.20 6.66 3.99
N LEU A 43 5.04 5.33 4.05
CA LEU A 43 6.07 4.39 4.47
C LEU A 43 6.56 3.61 3.25
N PRO A 44 7.84 3.73 2.86
CA PRO A 44 8.37 2.96 1.74
C PRO A 44 8.28 1.46 1.99
N VAL A 45 7.90 0.71 0.96
CA VAL A 45 7.81 -0.76 1.03
C VAL A 45 8.56 -1.37 -0.16
N GLU A 46 8.76 -2.69 -0.10
CA GLU A 46 9.39 -3.43 -1.19
C GLU A 46 8.64 -3.23 -2.49
N ASN A 47 9.36 -3.24 -3.58
CA ASN A 47 8.83 -2.98 -4.90
C ASN A 47 9.54 -3.88 -5.91
N LEU A 48 8.77 -4.59 -6.72
CA LEU A 48 9.32 -5.42 -7.80
C LEU A 48 9.83 -4.60 -8.98
N SER A 49 9.30 -3.37 -9.13
CA SER A 49 9.74 -2.45 -10.18
C SER A 49 10.86 -1.57 -9.65
N MET A 50 11.96 -1.51 -10.36
CA MET A 50 13.07 -0.59 -10.05
C MET A 50 12.77 0.84 -10.49
N MET A 51 11.62 1.09 -11.11
CA MET A 51 11.31 2.35 -11.76
C MET A 51 10.50 3.31 -10.90
N ARG A 52 9.83 2.84 -9.87
CA ARG A 52 8.99 3.69 -9.02
C ARG A 52 9.07 3.27 -7.56
N GLU A 53 9.10 4.26 -6.69
CA GLU A 53 8.97 4.03 -5.27
C GLU A 53 7.50 3.75 -4.94
N ILE A 54 7.25 2.66 -4.20
CA ILE A 54 5.93 2.29 -3.73
C ILE A 54 5.88 2.51 -2.23
N ASN A 55 4.78 3.06 -1.75
CA ASN A 55 4.59 3.37 -0.35
C ASN A 55 3.25 2.83 0.15
N ILE A 56 3.19 2.53 1.44
CA ILE A 56 1.93 2.40 2.15
C ILE A 56 1.65 3.76 2.78
N ALA A 57 0.54 4.37 2.39
CA ALA A 57 0.12 5.67 2.88
C ALA A 57 -1.03 5.51 3.87
N TYR A 58 -0.97 6.20 5.00
CA TYR A 58 -2.01 6.15 6.01
C TYR A 58 -2.25 7.54 6.59
N PRO A 59 -3.45 7.80 7.16
CA PRO A 59 -3.77 9.12 7.73
C PRO A 59 -2.81 9.49 8.86
N ALA A 60 -2.48 10.77 8.98
CA ALA A 60 -1.56 11.24 10.00
C ALA A 60 -2.06 10.96 11.44
N ASP A 61 -3.37 10.84 11.62
CA ASP A 61 -4.00 10.53 12.90
C ASP A 61 -4.29 9.03 13.11
N PHE A 62 -3.78 8.19 12.23
CA PHE A 62 -3.97 6.75 12.30
C PHE A 62 -3.32 6.20 13.58
N THR A 63 -4.05 5.32 14.29
CA THR A 63 -3.58 4.77 15.57
C THR A 63 -3.48 3.24 15.61
N GLN A 64 -4.00 2.55 14.59
CA GLN A 64 -4.05 1.09 14.58
C GLN A 64 -2.78 0.48 13.98
N PHE A 65 -1.65 0.74 14.64
CA PHE A 65 -0.34 0.34 14.11
C PHE A 65 -0.14 -1.17 14.02
N ASP A 66 -0.83 -1.97 14.84
CA ASP A 66 -0.81 -3.43 14.72
C ASP A 66 -1.40 -3.89 13.39
N ILE A 67 -2.50 -3.26 12.97
CA ILE A 67 -3.14 -3.54 11.69
C ILE A 67 -2.22 -3.08 10.56
N LEU A 68 -1.63 -1.90 10.68
CA LEU A 68 -0.69 -1.39 9.69
C LEU A 68 0.49 -2.34 9.50
N ARG A 69 1.06 -2.84 10.58
CA ARG A 69 2.14 -3.82 10.53
C ARG A 69 1.73 -5.09 9.79
N ASP A 70 0.52 -5.57 10.06
CA ASP A 70 0.00 -6.77 9.40
C ASP A 70 -0.23 -6.54 7.90
N ILE A 71 -0.69 -5.35 7.52
CA ILE A 71 -0.86 -4.96 6.12
C ILE A 71 0.50 -4.95 5.41
N VAL A 72 1.50 -4.32 6.02
CA VAL A 72 2.87 -4.26 5.45
C VAL A 72 3.42 -5.68 5.26
N ARG A 73 3.29 -6.51 6.27
CA ARG A 73 3.77 -7.89 6.23
C ARG A 73 3.09 -8.68 5.13
N SER A 74 1.76 -8.59 5.04
CA SER A 74 0.98 -9.29 4.03
C SER A 74 1.34 -8.82 2.62
N TYR A 75 1.57 -7.53 2.44
CA TYR A 75 2.01 -6.97 1.17
C TYR A 75 3.37 -7.56 0.76
N ASN A 76 4.33 -7.55 1.66
CA ASN A 76 5.66 -8.08 1.38
C ASN A 76 5.63 -9.58 1.05
N GLU A 77 4.83 -10.35 1.77
CA GLU A 77 4.66 -11.79 1.50
C GLU A 77 4.03 -12.03 0.13
N THR A 78 3.02 -11.24 -0.22
CA THR A 78 2.36 -11.34 -1.52
C THR A 78 3.33 -11.04 -2.66
N LEU A 79 4.17 -10.02 -2.52
CA LEU A 79 5.19 -9.72 -3.53
C LEU A 79 6.13 -10.89 -3.76
N ARG A 80 6.52 -11.59 -2.71
CA ARG A 80 7.43 -12.75 -2.82
C ARG A 80 6.78 -13.90 -3.59
N LEU A 81 5.46 -14.07 -3.47
CA LEU A 81 4.73 -15.11 -4.19
C LEU A 81 4.68 -14.85 -5.71
N TYR A 82 4.68 -13.59 -6.12
CA TYR A 82 4.57 -13.21 -7.54
C TYR A 82 5.90 -12.78 -8.15
N LYS A 83 6.96 -13.04 -7.48
CA LYS A 83 8.30 -12.66 -7.91
C LYS A 83 8.83 -13.54 -9.04
#